data_946c3b7dec31cb1e4ec292e11e5f7870
#
_entry.id   946c3b7dec31cb1e4ec292e11e5f7870
#
_cell.length_a   1.000
_cell.length_b   1.000
_cell.length_c   1.000
_cell.angle_alpha   90.00
_cell.angle_beta   90.00
_cell.angle_gamma   90.00
#
_symmetry.space_group_name_H-M   'P 1'
#
loop_
_entity.id
_entity.type
_entity.pdbx_description
1 polymer ?
#
loop_
_entity_poly.entity_id
_entity_poly.type
_entity_poly.pdbx_seq_one_letter_code
_entity_poly.pdbx_strand_id
1 'polypeptide(L)'
;EAAGLMDDYFLRFGGVRDYLHEVVERARVDGFTQTLWGRRRYLPDLNSDNRQRREMAERMALNAPIQGSAADLVKVAMLEVRAALGQAGLSTRMLLQVHDELVLEVGPGEQDAATAIVVAAMTGVRAFEVPLEVSVGMGPICDSPAH
;
A
#
# COMPACT_ATOMS: atom_id res chain seq x y z
N GLU A 1 -18.61 -10.89 21.82
CA GLU A 1 -17.83 -9.65 21.98
C GLU A 1 -17.24 -9.21 20.65
N ALA A 2 -16.40 -10.01 19.96
CA ALA A 2 -15.81 -9.63 18.68
C ALA A 2 -16.84 -9.40 17.56
N ALA A 3 -17.88 -10.23 17.45
CA ALA A 3 -18.94 -10.04 16.48
C ALA A 3 -19.70 -8.72 16.69
N GLY A 4 -20.00 -8.37 17.95
CA GLY A 4 -20.65 -7.10 18.26
C GLY A 4 -19.80 -5.88 17.86
N LEU A 5 -18.48 -5.94 18.07
CA LEU A 5 -17.56 -4.88 17.62
C LEU A 5 -17.53 -4.74 16.08
N MET A 6 -17.62 -5.84 15.36
CA MET A 6 -17.69 -5.82 13.89
C MET A 6 -19.04 -5.22 13.42
N ASP A 7 -20.15 -5.59 14.07
CA ASP A 7 -21.46 -5.05 13.74
C ASP A 7 -21.52 -3.53 13.97
N ASP A 8 -20.99 -3.06 15.11
CA ASP A 8 -20.90 -1.63 15.44
C ASP A 8 -20.00 -0.87 14.44
N TYR A 9 -18.87 -1.48 14.04
CA TYR A 9 -17.99 -0.91 13.04
C TYR A 9 -18.69 -0.74 11.68
N PHE A 10 -19.37 -1.77 11.20
CA PHE A 10 -20.08 -1.72 9.92
C PHE A 10 -21.36 -0.91 9.97
N LEU A 11 -21.98 -0.75 11.13
CA LEU A 11 -23.07 0.20 11.31
C LEU A 11 -22.59 1.64 11.08
N ARG A 12 -21.40 1.96 11.59
CA ARG A 12 -20.78 3.28 11.44
C ARG A 12 -20.18 3.50 10.04
N PHE A 13 -19.59 2.47 9.46
CA PHE A 13 -18.89 2.49 8.19
C PHE A 13 -19.54 1.55 7.15
N GLY A 14 -20.83 1.74 6.89
CA GLY A 14 -21.60 0.89 5.98
C GLY A 14 -21.02 0.79 4.58
N GLY A 15 -20.47 1.88 4.05
CA GLY A 15 -19.83 1.90 2.73
C GLY A 15 -18.61 0.97 2.63
N VAL A 16 -17.90 0.73 3.73
CA VAL A 16 -16.80 -0.25 3.77
C VAL A 16 -17.35 -1.66 3.59
N ARG A 17 -18.40 -2.02 4.33
CA ARG A 17 -19.05 -3.33 4.20
C ARG A 17 -19.55 -3.57 2.78
N ASP A 18 -20.23 -2.58 2.22
CA ASP A 18 -20.82 -2.68 0.89
C ASP A 18 -19.74 -2.83 -0.18
N TYR A 19 -18.65 -2.08 -0.08
CA TYR A 19 -17.47 -2.23 -0.93
C TYR A 19 -16.86 -3.63 -0.84
N LEU A 20 -16.64 -4.15 0.37
CA LEU A 20 -16.06 -5.48 0.56
C LEU A 20 -16.94 -6.57 -0.06
N HIS A 21 -18.27 -6.46 0.10
CA HIS A 21 -19.22 -7.38 -0.52
C HIS A 21 -19.15 -7.28 -2.06
N GLU A 22 -19.19 -6.07 -2.61
CA GLU A 22 -19.14 -5.84 -4.05
C GLU A 22 -17.86 -6.39 -4.70
N VAL A 23 -16.71 -6.24 -4.02
CA VAL A 23 -15.42 -6.78 -4.50
C VAL A 23 -15.49 -8.29 -4.70
N VAL A 24 -16.07 -9.03 -3.74
CA VAL A 24 -16.19 -10.49 -3.83
C VAL A 24 -17.16 -10.90 -4.94
N GLU A 25 -18.33 -10.28 -4.99
CA GLU A 25 -19.36 -10.61 -5.99
C GLU A 25 -18.87 -10.32 -7.42
N ARG A 26 -18.21 -9.19 -7.62
CA ARG A 26 -17.59 -8.85 -8.91
C ARG A 26 -16.49 -9.86 -9.27
N ALA A 27 -15.65 -10.24 -8.30
CA ALA A 27 -14.58 -11.21 -8.53
C ALA A 27 -15.11 -12.61 -8.87
N ARG A 28 -16.32 -13.00 -8.37
CA ARG A 28 -16.97 -14.26 -8.76
C ARG A 28 -17.35 -14.29 -10.24
N VAL A 29 -17.75 -13.14 -10.78
CA VAL A 29 -18.14 -12.98 -12.19
C VAL A 29 -16.91 -12.88 -13.07
N ASP A 30 -15.95 -12.03 -12.69
CA ASP A 30 -14.78 -11.71 -13.52
C ASP A 30 -13.66 -12.76 -13.41
N GLY A 31 -13.65 -13.57 -12.34
CA GLY A 31 -12.60 -14.56 -12.04
C GLY A 31 -11.32 -13.96 -11.45
N PHE A 32 -11.29 -12.64 -11.18
CA PHE A 32 -10.14 -11.95 -10.62
C PHE A 32 -10.55 -10.71 -9.82
N THR A 33 -9.62 -10.24 -8.98
CA THR A 33 -9.63 -8.87 -8.45
C THR A 33 -8.48 -8.06 -9.01
N GLN A 34 -8.53 -6.74 -8.89
CA GLN A 34 -7.47 -5.86 -9.40
C GLN A 34 -7.13 -4.75 -8.43
N THR A 35 -5.88 -4.27 -8.53
CA THR A 35 -5.40 -3.10 -7.79
C THR A 35 -5.90 -1.81 -8.43
N LEU A 36 -5.65 -0.68 -7.76
CA LEU A 36 -5.91 0.66 -8.30
C LEU A 36 -5.12 0.96 -9.60
N TRP A 37 -4.06 0.22 -9.88
CA TRP A 37 -3.26 0.29 -11.12
C TRP A 37 -3.62 -0.79 -12.14
N GLY A 38 -4.70 -1.57 -11.88
CA GLY A 38 -5.19 -2.59 -12.81
C GLY A 38 -4.42 -3.91 -12.80
N ARG A 39 -3.49 -4.11 -11.85
CA ARG A 39 -2.82 -5.40 -11.70
C ARG A 39 -3.79 -6.44 -11.17
N ARG A 40 -3.96 -7.53 -11.90
CA ARG A 40 -4.97 -8.56 -11.63
C ARG A 40 -4.44 -9.69 -10.77
N ARG A 41 -5.29 -10.20 -9.89
CA ARG A 41 -5.11 -11.46 -9.17
C ARG A 41 -6.26 -12.39 -9.53
N TYR A 42 -5.95 -13.48 -10.23
CA TYR A 42 -6.91 -14.50 -10.60
C TYR A 42 -7.24 -15.40 -9.41
N LEU A 43 -8.54 -15.74 -9.27
CA LEU A 43 -9.10 -16.44 -8.12
C LEU A 43 -10.06 -17.54 -8.59
N PRO A 44 -9.55 -18.64 -9.20
CA PRO A 44 -10.37 -19.70 -9.77
C PRO A 44 -11.25 -20.41 -8.74
N ASP A 45 -10.84 -20.43 -7.47
CA ASP A 45 -11.55 -21.12 -6.41
C ASP A 45 -12.73 -20.33 -5.80
N LEU A 46 -13.04 -19.11 -6.27
CA LEU A 46 -14.17 -18.32 -5.76
C LEU A 46 -15.54 -19.02 -5.97
N ASN A 47 -15.65 -19.83 -7.02
CA ASN A 47 -16.85 -20.58 -7.35
C ASN A 47 -16.67 -22.09 -7.07
N SER A 48 -15.71 -22.49 -6.25
CA SER A 48 -15.47 -23.89 -5.91
C SER A 48 -16.61 -24.47 -5.06
N ASP A 49 -16.99 -25.71 -5.33
CA ASP A 49 -17.92 -26.48 -4.49
C ASP A 49 -17.34 -26.78 -3.10
N ASN A 50 -16.01 -26.80 -3.00
CA ASN A 50 -15.32 -26.96 -1.73
C ASN A 50 -15.37 -25.68 -0.90
N ARG A 51 -16.08 -25.73 0.23
CA ARG A 51 -16.28 -24.59 1.12
C ARG A 51 -14.98 -23.94 1.60
N GLN A 52 -13.97 -24.74 1.98
CA GLN A 52 -12.70 -24.21 2.48
C GLN A 52 -11.94 -23.45 1.39
N ARG A 53 -11.91 -23.96 0.17
CA ARG A 53 -11.28 -23.27 -0.97
C ARG A 53 -12.00 -21.98 -1.30
N ARG A 54 -13.32 -22.00 -1.30
CA ARG A 54 -14.13 -20.80 -1.54
C ARG A 54 -13.91 -19.73 -0.50
N GLU A 55 -13.98 -20.04 0.80
CA GLU A 55 -13.73 -19.10 1.88
C GLU A 55 -12.30 -18.52 1.86
N MET A 56 -11.32 -19.34 1.47
CA MET A 56 -9.95 -18.86 1.28
C MET A 56 -9.83 -17.90 0.11
N ALA A 57 -10.47 -18.21 -1.02
CA ALA A 57 -10.49 -17.34 -2.20
C ALA A 57 -11.21 -16.02 -1.92
N GLU A 58 -12.30 -16.02 -1.16
CA GLU A 58 -13.01 -14.81 -0.72
C GLU A 58 -12.10 -13.89 0.11
N ARG A 59 -11.36 -14.44 1.09
CA ARG A 59 -10.38 -13.65 1.85
C ARG A 59 -9.28 -13.08 0.96
N MET A 60 -8.82 -13.84 -0.03
CA MET A 60 -7.84 -13.35 -1.01
C MET A 60 -8.43 -12.25 -1.90
N ALA A 61 -9.71 -12.37 -2.27
CA ALA A 61 -10.41 -11.36 -3.07
C ALA A 61 -10.50 -10.02 -2.33
N LEU A 62 -10.77 -10.06 -1.03
CA LEU A 62 -10.86 -8.86 -0.18
C LEU A 62 -9.51 -8.19 0.04
N ASN A 63 -8.47 -8.98 0.28
CA ASN A 63 -7.16 -8.45 0.63
C ASN A 63 -6.37 -7.94 -0.59
N ALA A 64 -6.50 -8.61 -1.75
CA ALA A 64 -5.66 -8.34 -2.90
C ALA A 64 -5.78 -6.91 -3.47
N PRO A 65 -6.98 -6.29 -3.59
CA PRO A 65 -7.09 -4.90 -4.04
C PRO A 65 -6.39 -3.93 -3.09
N ILE A 66 -6.56 -4.10 -1.78
CA ILE A 66 -6.02 -3.19 -0.76
C ILE A 66 -4.50 -3.35 -0.65
N GLN A 67 -4.04 -4.56 -0.29
CA GLN A 67 -2.61 -4.84 -0.13
C GLN A 67 -1.84 -4.70 -1.45
N GLY A 68 -2.47 -5.14 -2.55
CA GLY A 68 -1.87 -5.00 -3.88
C GLY A 68 -1.73 -3.55 -4.31
N SER A 69 -2.72 -2.70 -4.03
CA SER A 69 -2.63 -1.27 -4.33
C SER A 69 -1.58 -0.56 -3.47
N ALA A 70 -1.47 -0.91 -2.19
CA ALA A 70 -0.39 -0.41 -1.33
C ALA A 70 0.98 -0.79 -1.88
N ALA A 71 1.18 -2.04 -2.28
CA ALA A 71 2.44 -2.48 -2.89
C ALA A 71 2.74 -1.78 -4.22
N ASP A 72 1.74 -1.52 -5.05
CA ASP A 72 1.92 -0.78 -6.30
C ASP A 72 2.28 0.68 -6.02
N LEU A 73 1.64 1.31 -5.03
CA LEU A 73 1.94 2.67 -4.58
C LEU A 73 3.41 2.79 -4.16
N VAL A 74 3.89 1.90 -3.29
CA VAL A 74 5.29 1.94 -2.85
C VAL A 74 6.26 1.76 -4.02
N LYS A 75 5.97 0.87 -4.98
CA LYS A 75 6.80 0.70 -6.17
C LYS A 75 6.86 1.94 -7.05
N VAL A 76 5.74 2.61 -7.26
CA VAL A 76 5.71 3.88 -8.01
C VAL A 76 6.48 4.94 -7.24
N ALA A 77 6.27 5.06 -5.93
CA ALA A 77 7.01 5.97 -5.06
C ALA A 77 8.53 5.76 -5.17
N MET A 78 9.00 4.51 -5.18
CA MET A 78 10.44 4.20 -5.33
C MET A 78 11.02 4.74 -6.65
N LEU A 79 10.26 4.64 -7.74
CA LEU A 79 10.70 5.15 -9.03
C LEU A 79 10.76 6.68 -9.03
N GLU A 80 9.75 7.33 -8.47
CA GLU A 80 9.66 8.79 -8.34
C GLU A 80 10.78 9.34 -7.43
N VAL A 81 10.99 8.72 -6.26
CA VAL A 81 12.08 9.09 -5.33
C VAL A 81 13.44 8.97 -6.04
N ARG A 82 13.70 7.85 -6.71
CA ARG A 82 14.96 7.66 -7.44
C ARG A 82 15.17 8.72 -8.52
N ALA A 83 14.12 9.00 -9.29
CA ALA A 83 14.19 10.00 -10.36
C ALA A 83 14.44 11.40 -9.80
N ALA A 84 13.73 11.79 -8.73
CA ALA A 84 13.82 13.11 -8.11
C ALA A 84 15.18 13.34 -7.43
N LEU A 85 15.72 12.36 -6.71
CA LEU A 85 17.07 12.42 -6.13
C LEU A 85 18.15 12.59 -7.22
N GLY A 86 18.01 11.86 -8.31
CA GLY A 86 18.94 11.98 -9.46
C GLY A 86 18.86 13.34 -10.15
N GLN A 87 17.66 13.88 -10.36
CA GLN A 87 17.45 15.22 -10.94
C GLN A 87 18.01 16.33 -10.05
N ALA A 88 17.90 16.18 -8.73
CA ALA A 88 18.49 17.12 -7.77
C ALA A 88 20.01 17.00 -7.63
N GLY A 89 20.64 16.01 -8.26
CA GLY A 89 22.08 15.77 -8.19
C GLY A 89 22.58 15.35 -6.81
N LEU A 90 21.69 14.80 -5.96
CA LEU A 90 22.05 14.36 -4.63
C LEU A 90 22.82 13.04 -4.66
N SER A 91 23.74 12.88 -3.70
CA SER A 91 24.46 11.63 -3.47
C SER A 91 23.68 10.61 -2.66
N THR A 92 22.57 11.03 -2.08
CA THR A 92 21.61 10.21 -1.33
C THR A 92 21.14 9.02 -2.16
N ARG A 93 21.13 7.83 -1.57
CA ARG A 93 20.80 6.57 -2.24
C ARG A 93 19.70 5.81 -1.51
N MET A 94 18.73 5.30 -2.26
CA MET A 94 17.77 4.31 -1.73
C MET A 94 18.49 2.95 -1.67
N LEU A 95 18.49 2.34 -0.47
CA LEU A 95 19.17 1.08 -0.22
C LEU A 95 18.24 -0.11 -0.30
N LEU A 96 17.10 -0.04 0.38
CA LEU A 96 16.14 -1.13 0.44
C LEU A 96 14.73 -0.64 0.80
N GLN A 97 13.79 -1.55 0.60
CA GLN A 97 12.40 -1.44 1.03
C GLN A 97 12.13 -2.50 2.11
N VAL A 98 11.57 -2.11 3.22
CA VAL A 98 11.12 -3.00 4.29
C VAL A 98 9.64 -2.76 4.51
N HIS A 99 8.77 -3.71 4.12
CA HIS A 99 7.31 -3.56 4.11
C HIS A 99 6.86 -2.33 3.31
N ASP A 100 6.44 -1.27 3.99
CA ASP A 100 5.97 0.01 3.45
C ASP A 100 6.96 1.17 3.66
N GLU A 101 8.13 0.86 4.21
CA GLU A 101 9.19 1.82 4.49
C GLU A 101 10.28 1.78 3.42
N LEU A 102 10.86 2.94 3.12
CA LEU A 102 12.04 3.08 2.28
C LEU A 102 13.24 3.48 3.14
N VAL A 103 14.32 2.72 3.05
CA VAL A 103 15.57 3.01 3.74
C VAL A 103 16.55 3.66 2.77
N LEU A 104 17.04 4.85 3.15
CA LEU A 104 17.97 5.63 2.35
C LEU A 104 19.26 5.89 3.12
N GLU A 105 20.37 5.89 2.42
CA GLU A 105 21.63 6.44 2.89
C GLU A 105 21.74 7.88 2.42
N VAL A 106 21.75 8.82 3.37
CA VAL A 106 21.73 10.25 3.07
C VAL A 106 23.14 10.79 2.98
N GLY A 107 23.45 11.51 1.91
CA GLY A 107 24.72 12.16 1.72
C GLY A 107 25.00 13.26 2.75
N PRO A 108 26.26 13.58 3.03
CA PRO A 108 26.62 14.62 4.00
C PRO A 108 26.00 15.99 3.61
N GLY A 109 25.23 16.57 4.52
CA GLY A 109 24.57 17.86 4.32
C GLY A 109 23.33 17.84 3.43
N GLU A 110 22.86 16.67 2.99
CA GLU A 110 21.70 16.52 2.11
C GLU A 110 20.38 16.24 2.85
N GLN A 111 20.38 16.17 4.18
CA GLN A 111 19.24 15.68 4.98
C GLN A 111 17.92 16.40 4.65
N ASP A 112 17.91 17.73 4.70
CA ASP A 112 16.69 18.51 4.49
C ASP A 112 16.19 18.37 3.04
N ALA A 113 17.11 18.44 2.08
CA ALA A 113 16.78 18.32 0.66
C ALA A 113 16.28 16.90 0.31
N ALA A 114 16.95 15.87 0.80
CA ALA A 114 16.56 14.50 0.59
C ALA A 114 15.20 14.21 1.24
N THR A 115 14.96 14.67 2.47
CA THR A 115 13.67 14.53 3.16
C THR A 115 12.55 15.17 2.35
N ALA A 116 12.73 16.42 1.94
CA ALA A 116 11.70 17.14 1.18
C ALA A 116 11.36 16.41 -0.14
N ILE A 117 12.38 15.93 -0.85
CA ILE A 117 12.20 15.19 -2.10
C ILE A 117 11.47 13.87 -1.86
N VAL A 118 11.89 13.09 -0.86
CA VAL A 118 11.31 11.78 -0.56
C VAL A 118 9.84 11.92 -0.15
N VAL A 119 9.54 12.84 0.77
CA VAL A 119 8.16 13.08 1.22
C VAL A 119 7.30 13.55 0.05
N ALA A 120 7.76 14.50 -0.76
CA ALA A 120 7.00 14.99 -1.92
C ALA A 120 6.75 13.88 -2.95
N ALA A 121 7.75 13.06 -3.26
CA ALA A 121 7.62 11.97 -4.19
C ALA A 121 6.66 10.87 -3.68
N MET A 122 6.75 10.48 -2.41
CA MET A 122 5.90 9.44 -1.83
C MET A 122 4.44 9.90 -1.67
N THR A 123 4.20 11.14 -1.25
CA THR A 123 2.85 11.69 -1.10
C THR A 123 2.20 12.04 -2.43
N GLY A 124 3.00 12.35 -3.44
CA GLY A 124 2.56 12.77 -4.78
C GLY A 124 2.24 11.62 -5.75
N VAL A 125 2.49 10.36 -5.39
CA VAL A 125 2.32 9.20 -6.29
C VAL A 125 0.95 9.14 -6.95
N ARG A 126 -0.08 9.49 -6.21
CA ARG A 126 -1.46 9.54 -6.69
C ARG A 126 -2.29 10.49 -5.85
N ALA A 127 -3.15 11.26 -6.50
CA ALA A 127 -4.16 12.04 -5.79
C ALA A 127 -5.22 11.10 -5.20
N PHE A 128 -5.38 11.14 -3.88
CA PHE A 128 -6.45 10.48 -3.15
C PHE A 128 -7.34 11.54 -2.49
N GLU A 129 -8.59 11.18 -2.21
CA GLU A 129 -9.48 12.05 -1.42
C GLU A 129 -8.98 12.21 0.02
N VAL A 130 -8.34 11.17 0.56
CA VAL A 130 -7.65 11.20 1.84
C VAL A 130 -6.14 11.35 1.55
N PRO A 131 -5.47 12.39 2.10
CA PRO A 131 -4.06 12.61 1.84
C PRO A 131 -3.20 11.46 2.38
N LEU A 132 -2.14 11.13 1.64
CA LEU A 132 -1.11 10.21 2.12
C LEU A 132 -0.17 10.99 3.04
N GLU A 133 0.08 10.44 4.23
CA GLU A 133 1.06 10.96 5.17
C GLU A 133 2.29 10.06 5.17
N VAL A 134 3.47 10.67 5.26
CA VAL A 134 4.77 9.99 5.31
C VAL A 134 5.51 10.47 6.54
N SER A 135 5.82 9.54 7.43
CA SER A 135 6.69 9.79 8.59
C SER A 135 8.15 9.57 8.19
N VAL A 136 9.04 10.41 8.68
CA VAL A 136 10.48 10.33 8.43
C VAL A 136 11.22 10.22 9.75
N GLY A 137 12.01 9.16 9.90
CA GLY A 137 12.95 8.98 10.99
C GLY A 137 14.39 9.10 10.47
N MET A 138 15.28 9.68 11.25
CA MET A 138 16.70 9.77 10.93
C MET A 138 17.56 9.25 12.08
N GLY A 139 18.63 8.55 11.75
CA GLY A 139 19.57 8.05 12.73
C GLY A 139 20.90 7.68 12.07
N PRO A 140 21.97 7.50 12.86
CA PRO A 140 23.28 7.10 12.35
C PRO A 140 23.29 5.67 11.80
N ILE A 141 22.34 4.85 12.20
CA ILE A 141 22.13 3.46 11.77
C ILE A 141 20.63 3.16 11.71
N CYS A 142 20.23 2.17 10.91
CA CYS A 142 18.83 1.77 10.75
C CYS A 142 18.15 1.32 12.07
N ASP A 143 18.92 0.91 13.06
CA ASP A 143 18.43 0.38 14.34
C ASP A 143 18.15 1.48 15.40
N SER A 144 18.35 2.73 15.06
CA SER A 144 18.12 3.89 15.93
C SER A 144 17.39 5.02 15.20
N PRO A 145 16.19 4.78 14.63
CA PRO A 145 15.40 5.89 14.11
C PRO A 145 14.92 6.73 15.30
N ALA A 146 15.20 8.02 15.28
CA ALA A 146 14.55 8.96 16.16
C ALA A 146 13.08 9.08 15.73
N HIS A 147 12.17 8.53 16.51
CA HIS A 147 10.73 8.70 16.37
C HIS A 147 10.30 10.03 16.98
#